data_7b7f539a97eef99a9598b5ec531b6c17
#
_entry.id   7b7f539a97eef99a9598b5ec531b6c17
#
_cell.length_a   1.000
_cell.length_b   1.000
_cell.length_c   1.000
_cell.angle_alpha   90.00
_cell.angle_beta   90.00
_cell.angle_gamma   90.00
#
_symmetry.space_group_name_H-M   'P 1'
#
loop_
_entity.id
_entity.type
_entity.pdbx_description
1 polymer ?
#
loop_
_entity_poly.entity_id
_entity_poly.type
_entity_poly.pdbx_seq_one_letter_code
_entity_poly.pdbx_strand_id
1 'polypeptide(L)'
;FSGNDRIADGRNVTMGLTSRWFNENGREVFNVTAAQRLRLRDQFQGIADGAAVQTERLSDVLLGGAYNPSDRWRLDGVAQLDQDTNRYTRVTARATYHPGSYRTVSLAYRLQRDVSELWDVSWQWPLNDLWGDAGSDLGQGRGLGAPRWYSVGRVNYSQTDGRIADMVTGLEYDAGCWLGRVVLERAQTSASEANDRILFQLEFVGFSRVGANPLETLSNNIPRYQYLRQEVNPPSRFQNYD
;
A
#
# COMPACT_ATOMS: atom_id res chain seq x y z
N PHE A 1 -9.19 33.00 1.19
CA PHE A 1 -8.37 32.52 2.33
C PHE A 1 -7.92 31.11 1.96
N SER A 2 -6.65 30.92 1.65
CA SER A 2 -6.02 29.60 1.52
C SER A 2 -5.87 29.00 2.92
N GLY A 3 -6.41 27.81 3.16
CA GLY A 3 -6.49 27.17 4.49
C GLY A 3 -5.16 26.79 5.15
N ASN A 4 -4.03 27.31 4.66
CA ASN A 4 -2.69 27.05 5.19
C ASN A 4 -2.23 28.02 6.27
N ASP A 5 -3.00 29.07 6.57
CA ASP A 5 -2.56 30.14 7.48
C ASP A 5 -2.91 29.89 8.95
N ARG A 6 -3.49 28.74 9.31
CA ARG A 6 -3.83 28.41 10.69
C ARG A 6 -2.89 27.35 11.25
N ILE A 7 -1.87 27.85 11.92
CA ILE A 7 -1.09 27.04 12.86
C ILE A 7 -1.96 26.92 14.12
N ALA A 8 -2.45 25.72 14.42
CA ALA A 8 -3.14 25.46 15.68
C ALA A 8 -2.16 25.73 16.82
N ASP A 9 -2.50 26.65 17.74
CA ASP A 9 -1.72 26.93 18.94
C ASP A 9 -1.86 25.73 19.90
N GLY A 10 -0.98 24.76 19.76
CA GLY A 10 -1.01 23.53 20.54
C GLY A 10 0.35 23.17 21.10
N ARG A 11 0.43 23.01 22.42
CA ARG A 11 1.58 22.41 23.09
C ARG A 11 1.28 20.95 23.35
N ASN A 12 1.99 20.06 22.63
CA ASN A 12 1.79 18.61 22.72
C ASN A 12 3.11 17.92 23.05
N VAL A 13 3.05 16.90 23.89
CA VAL A 13 4.14 15.96 24.13
C VAL A 13 3.66 14.58 23.68
N THR A 14 4.39 13.93 22.78
CA THR A 14 4.12 12.56 22.37
C THR A 14 5.13 11.64 23.03
N MET A 15 4.66 10.64 23.74
CA MET A 15 5.46 9.58 24.35
C MET A 15 5.19 8.28 23.63
N GLY A 16 6.23 7.48 23.40
CA GLY A 16 6.10 6.18 22.77
C GLY A 16 7.19 5.23 23.20
N LEU A 17 6.85 3.96 23.21
CA LEU A 17 7.77 2.87 23.47
C LEU A 17 7.70 1.89 22.31
N THR A 18 8.87 1.49 21.81
CA THR A 18 8.99 0.44 20.79
C THR A 18 9.90 -0.65 21.30
N SER A 19 9.43 -1.89 21.21
CA SER A 19 10.24 -3.08 21.48
C SER A 19 10.40 -3.89 20.19
N ARG A 20 11.59 -4.43 19.97
CA ARG A 20 11.94 -5.22 18.79
C ARG A 20 12.64 -6.49 19.20
N TRP A 21 12.27 -7.59 18.55
CA TRP A 21 12.84 -8.91 18.76
C TRP A 21 13.48 -9.42 17.48
N PHE A 22 14.69 -9.93 17.61
CA PHE A 22 15.49 -10.43 16.50
C PHE A 22 15.76 -11.92 16.70
N ASN A 23 15.85 -12.66 15.62
CA ASN A 23 16.33 -14.04 15.66
C ASN A 23 17.87 -14.09 15.69
N GLU A 24 18.43 -15.30 15.79
CA GLU A 24 19.88 -15.55 15.83
C GLU A 24 20.63 -14.99 14.61
N ASN A 25 19.95 -14.86 13.48
CA ASN A 25 20.52 -14.32 12.24
C ASN A 25 20.40 -12.78 12.14
N GLY A 26 19.98 -12.10 13.21
CA GLY A 26 19.80 -10.64 13.22
C GLY A 26 18.57 -10.13 12.45
N ARG A 27 17.68 -11.01 12.02
CA ARG A 27 16.43 -10.62 11.37
C ARG A 27 15.38 -10.22 12.40
N GLU A 28 14.73 -9.09 12.23
CA GLU A 28 13.60 -8.67 13.05
C GLU A 28 12.40 -9.60 12.81
N VAL A 29 11.99 -10.32 13.83
CA VAL A 29 10.86 -11.26 13.79
C VAL A 29 9.59 -10.60 14.27
N PHE A 30 9.68 -9.77 15.30
CA PHE A 30 8.54 -9.12 15.91
C PHE A 30 8.91 -7.72 16.39
N ASN A 31 7.99 -6.79 16.23
CA ASN A 31 8.05 -5.50 16.90
C ASN A 31 6.68 -5.10 17.43
N VAL A 32 6.67 -4.31 18.50
CA VAL A 32 5.47 -3.69 19.02
C VAL A 32 5.78 -2.24 19.41
N THR A 33 4.86 -1.35 19.13
CA THR A 33 4.95 0.06 19.48
C THR A 33 3.68 0.48 20.17
N ALA A 34 3.81 1.20 21.27
CA ALA A 34 2.70 1.91 21.93
C ALA A 34 3.06 3.39 22.01
N ALA A 35 2.15 4.26 21.65
CA ALA A 35 2.35 5.70 21.69
C ALA A 35 1.08 6.44 22.11
N GLN A 36 1.28 7.56 22.83
CA GLN A 36 0.21 8.43 23.27
C GLN A 36 0.67 9.88 23.24
N ARG A 37 -0.26 10.78 22.96
CA ARG A 37 -0.02 12.22 22.95
C ARG A 37 -0.71 12.87 24.15
N LEU A 38 0.06 13.65 24.90
CA LEU A 38 -0.43 14.53 25.97
C LEU A 38 -0.56 15.96 25.41
N ARG A 39 -1.76 16.53 25.49
CA ARG A 39 -2.02 17.94 25.19
C ARG A 39 -1.84 18.76 26.46
N LEU A 40 -0.96 19.75 26.40
CA LEU A 40 -0.66 20.64 27.53
C LEU A 40 -1.56 21.89 27.56
N ARG A 41 -2.29 22.13 26.46
CA ARG A 41 -3.26 23.23 26.30
C ARG A 41 -4.47 22.76 25.53
N ASP A 42 -5.61 23.36 25.84
CA ASP A 42 -6.86 23.19 25.07
C ASP A 42 -6.67 23.76 23.68
N GLN A 43 -7.12 23.01 22.67
CA GLN A 43 -7.02 23.42 21.27
C GLN A 43 -8.40 23.83 20.75
N PHE A 44 -8.47 25.03 20.17
CA PHE A 44 -9.64 25.48 19.46
C PHE A 44 -9.60 24.90 18.01
N GLN A 45 -10.57 24.04 17.69
CA GLN A 45 -10.75 23.52 16.33
C GLN A 45 -12.01 24.14 15.73
N GLY A 46 -11.86 25.14 14.87
CA GLY A 46 -12.96 25.69 14.08
C GLY A 46 -12.81 27.14 13.70
N ILE A 47 -13.61 27.55 12.70
CA ILE A 47 -13.60 28.89 12.11
C ILE A 47 -14.80 29.74 12.62
N ALA A 48 -15.82 29.10 13.22
CA ALA A 48 -17.06 29.73 13.63
C ALA A 48 -17.16 29.86 15.16
N ASP A 49 -17.89 30.87 15.60
CA ASP A 49 -18.35 30.99 16.99
C ASP A 49 -19.14 29.73 17.35
N GLY A 50 -18.68 28.96 18.35
CA GLY A 50 -19.20 27.63 18.69
C GLY A 50 -18.32 26.46 18.29
N ALA A 51 -17.09 26.72 17.82
CA ALA A 51 -16.11 25.67 17.54
C ALA A 51 -15.86 24.77 18.76
N ALA A 52 -15.87 23.47 18.54
CA ALA A 52 -15.59 22.49 19.59
C ALA A 52 -14.20 22.71 20.17
N VAL A 53 -14.14 22.94 21.49
CA VAL A 53 -12.89 23.00 22.23
C VAL A 53 -12.54 21.56 22.59
N GLN A 54 -11.41 21.06 22.10
CA GLN A 54 -10.88 19.78 22.58
C GLN A 54 -10.22 20.01 23.96
N THR A 55 -10.94 19.65 24.99
CA THR A 55 -10.48 19.74 26.39
C THR A 55 -9.77 18.47 26.88
N GLU A 56 -9.85 17.39 26.11
CA GLU A 56 -9.20 16.13 26.45
C GLU A 56 -7.69 16.27 26.41
N ARG A 57 -7.05 16.04 27.55
CA ARG A 57 -5.60 16.17 27.70
C ARG A 57 -4.81 14.99 27.14
N LEU A 58 -5.39 13.80 27.20
CA LEU A 58 -4.81 12.58 26.64
C LEU A 58 -5.47 12.30 25.29
N SER A 59 -4.66 12.02 24.28
CA SER A 59 -5.19 11.50 23.02
C SER A 59 -5.40 9.99 23.11
N ASP A 60 -6.05 9.44 22.08
CA ASP A 60 -6.15 8.01 21.89
C ASP A 60 -4.78 7.32 21.99
N VAL A 61 -4.78 6.12 22.51
CA VAL A 61 -3.60 5.27 22.51
C VAL A 61 -3.42 4.65 21.12
N LEU A 62 -2.22 4.78 20.57
CA LEU A 62 -1.81 4.11 19.34
C LEU A 62 -1.03 2.84 19.70
N LEU A 63 -1.51 1.71 19.22
CA LEU A 63 -0.84 0.43 19.32
C LEU A 63 -0.50 -0.05 17.92
N GLY A 64 0.76 -0.39 17.69
CA GLY A 64 1.20 -0.90 16.40
C GLY A 64 2.17 -2.05 16.55
N GLY A 65 2.31 -2.84 15.50
CA GLY A 65 3.30 -3.91 15.50
C GLY A 65 3.41 -4.60 14.16
N ALA A 66 4.48 -5.37 14.04
CA ALA A 66 4.69 -6.26 12.90
C ALA A 66 5.26 -7.59 13.37
N TYR A 67 4.86 -8.65 12.70
CA TYR A 67 5.32 -10.01 12.92
C TYR A 67 5.74 -10.64 11.59
N ASN A 68 6.99 -11.10 11.52
CA ASN A 68 7.59 -11.74 10.36
C ASN A 68 7.93 -13.20 10.70
N PRO A 69 6.94 -14.13 10.65
CA PRO A 69 7.17 -15.53 11.00
C PRO A 69 8.21 -16.22 10.11
N SER A 70 8.33 -15.76 8.88
CA SER A 70 9.32 -16.24 7.91
C SER A 70 9.69 -15.11 6.93
N ASP A 71 10.64 -15.35 6.03
CA ASP A 71 11.02 -14.39 4.97
C ASP A 71 9.90 -14.17 3.95
N ARG A 72 8.92 -15.09 3.94
CA ARG A 72 7.79 -15.09 2.99
C ARG A 72 6.56 -14.40 3.53
N TRP A 73 6.42 -14.28 4.83
CA TRP A 73 5.23 -13.72 5.49
C TRP A 73 5.56 -12.49 6.30
N ARG A 74 4.70 -11.49 6.15
CA ARG A 74 4.67 -10.30 6.99
C ARG A 74 3.24 -10.01 7.42
N LEU A 75 3.04 -9.87 8.71
CA LEU A 75 1.80 -9.42 9.32
C LEU A 75 2.09 -8.09 10.00
N ASP A 76 1.34 -7.05 9.72
CA ASP A 76 1.48 -5.76 10.39
C ASP A 76 0.12 -5.13 10.69
N GLY A 77 0.09 -4.30 11.71
CA GLY A 77 -1.14 -3.63 12.08
C GLY A 77 -0.94 -2.47 13.02
N VAL A 78 -1.92 -1.58 13.00
CA VAL A 78 -2.02 -0.43 13.90
C VAL A 78 -3.45 -0.30 14.36
N ALA A 79 -3.65 -0.07 15.65
CA ALA A 79 -4.94 0.20 16.26
C ALA A 79 -4.87 1.50 17.06
N GLN A 80 -5.91 2.30 16.97
CA GLN A 80 -6.12 3.51 17.75
C GLN A 80 -7.29 3.24 18.71
N LEU A 81 -7.03 3.38 20.00
CA LEU A 81 -8.00 3.13 21.07
C LEU A 81 -8.34 4.46 21.74
N ASP A 82 -9.61 4.82 21.68
CA ASP A 82 -10.19 5.92 22.45
C ASP A 82 -10.34 5.47 23.92
N GLN A 83 -9.73 6.22 24.83
CA GLN A 83 -9.74 5.89 26.25
C GLN A 83 -11.06 6.17 26.96
N ASP A 84 -11.80 7.18 26.50
CA ASP A 84 -13.03 7.61 27.13
C ASP A 84 -14.17 6.62 26.85
N THR A 85 -14.27 6.17 25.61
CA THR A 85 -15.29 5.19 25.19
C THR A 85 -14.79 3.75 25.28
N ASN A 86 -13.48 3.53 25.49
CA ASN A 86 -12.82 2.22 25.46
C ASN A 86 -13.12 1.44 24.16
N ARG A 87 -13.15 2.15 23.03
CA ARG A 87 -13.42 1.58 21.72
C ARG A 87 -12.33 1.89 20.73
N TYR A 88 -12.11 0.96 19.80
CA TYR A 88 -11.21 1.21 18.68
C TYR A 88 -11.86 2.22 17.73
N THR A 89 -11.16 3.32 17.47
CA THR A 89 -11.56 4.36 16.50
C THR A 89 -11.02 4.06 15.11
N ARG A 90 -9.80 3.53 15.05
CA ARG A 90 -9.17 3.09 13.79
C ARG A 90 -8.43 1.79 14.00
N VAL A 91 -8.54 0.91 13.02
CA VAL A 91 -7.75 -0.33 12.95
C VAL A 91 -7.28 -0.51 11.53
N THR A 92 -6.00 -0.83 11.37
CA THR A 92 -5.45 -1.31 10.11
C THR A 92 -4.68 -2.59 10.40
N ALA A 93 -4.99 -3.66 9.68
CA ALA A 93 -4.26 -4.91 9.74
C ALA A 93 -3.92 -5.34 8.31
N ARG A 94 -2.72 -5.87 8.10
CA ARG A 94 -2.26 -6.35 6.80
C ARG A 94 -1.51 -7.66 6.96
N ALA A 95 -1.77 -8.59 6.05
CA ALA A 95 -1.02 -9.80 5.86
C ALA A 95 -0.46 -9.81 4.43
N THR A 96 0.84 -10.00 4.28
CA THR A 96 1.49 -10.09 2.96
C THR A 96 2.24 -11.40 2.87
N TYR A 97 1.97 -12.15 1.81
CA TYR A 97 2.69 -13.36 1.42
C TYR A 97 3.53 -13.09 0.16
N HIS A 98 4.83 -13.35 0.25
CA HIS A 98 5.79 -13.10 -0.81
C HIS A 98 6.80 -14.26 -0.88
N PRO A 99 6.43 -15.38 -1.55
CA PRO A 99 7.26 -16.59 -1.57
C PRO A 99 8.49 -16.50 -2.47
N GLY A 100 8.58 -15.50 -3.33
CA GLY A 100 9.69 -15.30 -4.25
C GLY A 100 9.43 -14.14 -5.20
N SER A 101 10.35 -13.91 -6.12
CA SER A 101 10.28 -12.81 -7.09
C SER A 101 9.00 -12.86 -7.92
N TYR A 102 8.41 -11.70 -8.17
CA TYR A 102 7.16 -11.52 -8.94
C TYR A 102 5.95 -12.27 -8.39
N ARG A 103 6.01 -12.70 -7.12
CA ARG A 103 4.92 -13.39 -6.41
C ARG A 103 4.62 -12.64 -5.14
N THR A 104 3.50 -11.95 -5.10
CA THR A 104 3.01 -11.28 -3.90
C THR A 104 1.50 -11.34 -3.84
N VAL A 105 0.98 -11.60 -2.65
CA VAL A 105 -0.44 -11.48 -2.31
C VAL A 105 -0.52 -10.73 -1.00
N SER A 106 -1.37 -9.71 -0.94
CA SER A 106 -1.59 -8.93 0.26
C SER A 106 -3.09 -8.84 0.55
N LEU A 107 -3.44 -9.04 1.81
CA LEU A 107 -4.79 -8.81 2.34
C LEU A 107 -4.67 -7.72 3.40
N ALA A 108 -5.49 -6.68 3.30
CA ALA A 108 -5.56 -5.64 4.32
C ALA A 108 -7.00 -5.39 4.76
N TYR A 109 -7.17 -5.12 6.03
CA TYR A 109 -8.40 -4.68 6.64
C TYR A 109 -8.21 -3.28 7.24
N ARG A 110 -9.13 -2.40 6.98
CA ARG A 110 -9.13 -1.02 7.49
C ARG A 110 -10.49 -0.67 8.05
N LEU A 111 -10.51 -0.34 9.31
CA LEU A 111 -11.69 0.17 10.02
C LEU A 111 -11.44 1.61 10.44
N GLN A 112 -12.35 2.49 10.09
CA GLN A 112 -12.54 3.79 10.71
C GLN A 112 -13.97 3.83 11.22
N ARG A 113 -14.13 3.74 12.54
CA ARG A 113 -15.43 3.62 13.19
C ARG A 113 -16.40 4.71 12.73
N ASP A 114 -17.63 4.32 12.46
CA ASP A 114 -18.73 5.16 12.01
C ASP A 114 -18.49 5.88 10.66
N VAL A 115 -17.40 5.57 9.97
CA VAL A 115 -17.04 6.18 8.68
C VAL A 115 -16.87 5.13 7.58
N SER A 116 -16.02 4.14 7.77
CA SER A 116 -15.72 3.17 6.72
C SER A 116 -15.13 1.87 7.27
N GLU A 117 -15.47 0.78 6.61
CA GLU A 117 -14.88 -0.54 6.83
C GLU A 117 -14.52 -1.14 5.47
N LEU A 118 -13.22 -1.39 5.25
CA LEU A 118 -12.67 -1.73 3.94
C LEU A 118 -11.84 -3.00 4.01
N TRP A 119 -12.05 -3.88 3.05
CA TRP A 119 -11.20 -5.02 2.74
C TRP A 119 -10.45 -4.78 1.43
N ASP A 120 -9.16 -5.01 1.44
CA ASP A 120 -8.28 -4.77 0.30
C ASP A 120 -7.47 -6.04 0.02
N VAL A 121 -7.59 -6.55 -1.19
CA VAL A 121 -6.82 -7.69 -1.70
C VAL A 121 -6.01 -7.23 -2.88
N SER A 122 -4.71 -7.48 -2.87
CA SER A 122 -3.84 -7.14 -3.98
C SER A 122 -2.86 -8.27 -4.29
N TRP A 123 -2.48 -8.40 -5.57
CA TRP A 123 -1.62 -9.48 -6.02
C TRP A 123 -0.81 -9.12 -7.27
N GLN A 124 0.33 -9.78 -7.39
CA GLN A 124 1.07 -10.01 -8.62
C GLN A 124 1.50 -11.48 -8.62
N TRP A 125 1.12 -12.23 -9.64
CA TRP A 125 1.39 -13.66 -9.69
C TRP A 125 1.61 -14.16 -11.09
N PRO A 126 2.69 -14.96 -11.36
CA PRO A 126 2.89 -15.62 -12.65
C PRO A 126 1.86 -16.72 -12.83
N LEU A 127 1.04 -16.63 -13.88
CA LEU A 127 -0.01 -17.63 -14.16
C LEU A 127 0.57 -18.98 -14.55
N ASN A 128 1.78 -19.01 -15.08
CA ASN A 128 2.48 -20.24 -15.46
C ASN A 128 2.70 -21.19 -14.27
N ASP A 129 2.72 -20.68 -13.04
CA ASP A 129 2.79 -21.50 -11.83
C ASP A 129 1.60 -22.47 -11.70
N LEU A 130 0.43 -22.13 -12.26
CA LEU A 130 -0.79 -22.94 -12.19
C LEU A 130 -0.65 -24.26 -12.93
N TRP A 131 0.22 -24.32 -13.91
CA TRP A 131 0.51 -25.56 -14.67
C TRP A 131 1.95 -26.07 -14.45
N GLY A 132 2.57 -25.64 -13.34
CA GLY A 132 3.83 -26.22 -12.85
C GLY A 132 5.10 -25.63 -13.45
N ASP A 133 5.00 -24.56 -14.27
CA ASP A 133 6.17 -23.85 -14.80
C ASP A 133 6.51 -22.66 -13.92
N ALA A 134 7.33 -22.88 -12.89
CA ALA A 134 7.76 -21.84 -11.96
C ALA A 134 8.75 -20.82 -12.56
N GLY A 135 9.38 -21.14 -13.71
CA GLY A 135 10.40 -20.33 -14.34
C GLY A 135 11.70 -20.26 -13.55
N SER A 136 12.61 -19.42 -14.03
CA SER A 136 13.89 -19.14 -13.38
C SER A 136 14.00 -17.67 -13.07
N ASP A 137 14.31 -17.31 -11.83
CA ASP A 137 14.54 -15.93 -11.44
C ASP A 137 15.80 -15.40 -12.13
N LEU A 138 15.61 -14.47 -13.06
CA LEU A 138 16.71 -13.84 -13.81
C LEU A 138 17.26 -12.59 -13.12
N GLY A 139 16.74 -12.27 -11.93
CA GLY A 139 17.08 -11.10 -11.15
C GLY A 139 16.08 -9.96 -11.30
N GLN A 140 16.31 -8.91 -10.54
CA GLN A 140 15.43 -7.75 -10.49
C GLN A 140 15.30 -7.10 -11.88
N GLY A 141 14.05 -6.87 -12.32
CA GLY A 141 13.75 -6.27 -13.61
C GLY A 141 14.11 -7.13 -14.82
N ARG A 142 14.22 -8.45 -14.66
CA ARG A 142 14.47 -9.39 -15.75
C ARG A 142 13.42 -10.49 -15.90
N GLY A 143 12.43 -10.50 -14.99
CA GLY A 143 11.35 -11.49 -15.00
C GLY A 143 11.79 -12.89 -14.56
N LEU A 144 10.93 -13.88 -14.84
CA LEU A 144 11.14 -15.30 -14.52
C LEU A 144 11.43 -16.17 -15.75
N GLY A 145 11.88 -15.55 -16.84
CA GLY A 145 12.02 -16.18 -18.15
C GLY A 145 10.76 -15.99 -19.01
N ALA A 146 10.94 -16.02 -20.32
CA ALA A 146 9.88 -15.81 -21.32
C ALA A 146 9.66 -17.09 -22.14
N PRO A 147 8.44 -17.33 -22.69
CA PRO A 147 7.24 -16.50 -22.56
C PRO A 147 6.50 -16.74 -21.23
N ARG A 148 5.90 -15.67 -20.63
CA ARG A 148 5.22 -15.81 -19.35
C ARG A 148 4.10 -14.81 -19.17
N TRP A 149 2.99 -15.28 -18.59
CA TRP A 149 1.85 -14.47 -18.19
C TRP A 149 1.88 -14.16 -16.70
N TYR A 150 1.47 -12.96 -16.35
CA TYR A 150 1.28 -12.52 -14.97
C TYR A 150 -0.11 -11.95 -14.80
N SER A 151 -0.77 -12.32 -13.72
CA SER A 151 -1.96 -11.64 -13.23
C SER A 151 -1.56 -10.61 -12.20
N VAL A 152 -2.11 -9.42 -12.32
CA VAL A 152 -1.86 -8.31 -11.40
C VAL A 152 -3.18 -7.66 -11.01
N GLY A 153 -3.29 -7.20 -9.78
CA GLY A 153 -4.51 -6.50 -9.41
C GLY A 153 -4.60 -6.10 -7.95
N ARG A 154 -5.61 -5.28 -7.70
CA ARG A 154 -6.08 -4.88 -6.39
C ARG A 154 -7.59 -4.69 -6.45
N VAL A 155 -8.28 -5.17 -5.43
CA VAL A 155 -9.71 -4.97 -5.22
C VAL A 155 -9.91 -4.42 -3.81
N ASN A 156 -10.57 -3.30 -3.70
CA ASN A 156 -10.94 -2.68 -2.44
C ASN A 156 -12.45 -2.75 -2.29
N TYR A 157 -12.92 -3.49 -1.31
CA TYR A 157 -14.33 -3.72 -1.02
C TYR A 157 -14.74 -2.93 0.22
N SER A 158 -15.78 -2.10 0.11
CA SER A 158 -16.41 -1.40 1.22
C SER A 158 -17.47 -2.30 1.86
N GLN A 159 -17.21 -2.73 3.09
CA GLN A 159 -18.19 -3.46 3.90
C GLN A 159 -19.35 -2.56 4.31
N THR A 160 -19.06 -1.29 4.58
CA THR A 160 -20.05 -0.27 4.95
C THR A 160 -21.07 -0.04 3.82
N ASP A 161 -20.59 0.05 2.57
CA ASP A 161 -21.44 0.33 1.41
C ASP A 161 -21.89 -0.95 0.69
N GLY A 162 -21.33 -2.12 1.05
CA GLY A 162 -21.64 -3.40 0.42
C GLY A 162 -21.22 -3.51 -1.04
N ARG A 163 -20.12 -2.80 -1.44
CA ARG A 163 -19.69 -2.72 -2.86
C ARG A 163 -18.19 -2.58 -3.00
N ILE A 164 -17.72 -2.80 -4.23
CA ILE A 164 -16.33 -2.50 -4.61
C ILE A 164 -16.16 -0.99 -4.68
N ALA A 165 -15.27 -0.44 -3.85
CA ALA A 165 -14.95 0.98 -3.81
C ALA A 165 -13.99 1.37 -4.95
N ASP A 166 -12.96 0.59 -5.16
CA ASP A 166 -12.04 0.73 -6.28
C ASP A 166 -11.44 -0.65 -6.68
N MET A 167 -11.06 -0.78 -7.93
CA MET A 167 -10.47 -2.00 -8.46
C MET A 167 -9.48 -1.65 -9.57
N VAL A 168 -8.33 -2.30 -9.54
CA VAL A 168 -7.36 -2.33 -10.62
C VAL A 168 -7.05 -3.80 -10.87
N THR A 169 -7.23 -4.28 -12.09
CA THR A 169 -6.89 -5.67 -12.43
C THR A 169 -6.34 -5.75 -13.84
N GLY A 170 -5.40 -6.63 -14.08
CA GLY A 170 -4.79 -6.72 -15.39
C GLY A 170 -3.99 -7.99 -15.62
N LEU A 171 -3.55 -8.09 -16.84
CA LEU A 171 -2.65 -9.13 -17.32
C LEU A 171 -1.42 -8.50 -17.94
N GLU A 172 -0.27 -9.08 -17.66
CA GLU A 172 1.00 -8.73 -18.26
C GLU A 172 1.56 -9.97 -18.96
N TYR A 173 2.05 -9.80 -20.17
CA TYR A 173 2.69 -10.87 -20.94
C TYR A 173 4.12 -10.48 -21.27
N ASP A 174 5.07 -11.27 -20.78
CA ASP A 174 6.50 -11.12 -21.06
C ASP A 174 6.90 -12.10 -22.17
N ALA A 175 7.18 -11.58 -23.36
CA ALA A 175 7.70 -12.33 -24.50
C ALA A 175 9.23 -12.33 -24.59
N GLY A 176 9.93 -11.68 -23.62
CA GLY A 176 11.39 -11.53 -23.60
C GLY A 176 11.86 -10.26 -24.29
N CYS A 177 11.60 -10.08 -25.57
CA CYS A 177 11.97 -8.88 -26.33
C CYS A 177 10.88 -7.78 -26.32
N TRP A 178 9.64 -8.12 -25.94
CA TRP A 178 8.55 -7.18 -25.76
C TRP A 178 7.65 -7.59 -24.61
N LEU A 179 6.92 -6.62 -24.06
CA LEU A 179 5.95 -6.79 -23.00
C LEU A 179 4.62 -6.17 -23.43
N GLY A 180 3.54 -6.93 -23.25
CA GLY A 180 2.17 -6.43 -23.38
C GLY A 180 1.52 -6.31 -22.02
N ARG A 181 0.78 -5.22 -21.77
CA ARG A 181 -0.01 -5.02 -20.54
C ARG A 181 -1.39 -4.53 -20.89
N VAL A 182 -2.39 -5.12 -20.25
CA VAL A 182 -3.78 -4.66 -20.30
C VAL A 182 -4.26 -4.54 -18.87
N VAL A 183 -4.69 -3.35 -18.47
CA VAL A 183 -5.14 -3.07 -17.11
C VAL A 183 -6.52 -2.40 -17.16
N LEU A 184 -7.45 -2.95 -16.42
CA LEU A 184 -8.77 -2.39 -16.17
C LEU A 184 -8.72 -1.67 -14.83
N GLU A 185 -9.15 -0.44 -14.82
CA GLU A 185 -9.26 0.38 -13.61
C GLU A 185 -10.70 0.84 -13.45
N ARG A 186 -11.24 0.62 -12.26
CA ARG A 186 -12.55 1.10 -11.85
C ARG A 186 -12.40 1.91 -10.58
N ALA A 187 -12.77 3.18 -10.65
CA ALA A 187 -12.77 4.08 -9.52
C ALA A 187 -14.19 4.62 -9.30
N GLN A 188 -14.70 4.48 -8.08
CA GLN A 188 -15.98 5.05 -7.70
C GLN A 188 -15.85 6.56 -7.54
N THR A 189 -16.64 7.33 -8.27
CA THR A 189 -16.66 8.80 -8.21
C THR A 189 -17.76 9.33 -7.31
N SER A 190 -18.85 8.57 -7.16
CA SER A 190 -19.98 8.92 -6.28
C SER A 190 -20.70 7.66 -5.78
N ALA A 191 -21.78 7.83 -5.02
CA ALA A 191 -22.58 6.71 -4.53
C ALA A 191 -23.16 5.81 -5.63
N SER A 192 -23.40 6.34 -6.83
CA SER A 192 -24.05 5.65 -7.96
C SER A 192 -23.19 5.61 -9.22
N GLU A 193 -22.05 6.29 -9.26
CA GLU A 193 -21.24 6.41 -10.49
C GLU A 193 -19.85 5.86 -10.29
N ALA A 194 -19.38 5.09 -11.25
CA ALA A 194 -18.02 4.60 -11.34
C ALA A 194 -17.41 5.01 -12.69
N ASN A 195 -16.14 5.33 -12.67
CA ASN A 195 -15.35 5.59 -13.89
C ASN A 195 -14.53 4.34 -14.19
N ASP A 196 -14.78 3.75 -15.35
CA ASP A 196 -14.07 2.57 -15.82
C ASP A 196 -13.09 2.99 -16.93
N ARG A 197 -11.83 2.58 -16.80
CA ARG A 197 -10.77 2.84 -17.78
C ARG A 197 -10.06 1.55 -18.17
N ILE A 198 -9.69 1.45 -19.43
CA ILE A 198 -8.83 0.39 -19.95
C ILE A 198 -7.50 1.04 -20.34
N LEU A 199 -6.42 0.56 -19.73
CA LEU A 199 -5.07 0.98 -20.05
C LEU A 199 -4.37 -0.14 -20.80
N PHE A 200 -3.80 0.21 -21.95
CA PHE A 200 -3.01 -0.72 -22.75
C PHE A 200 -1.61 -0.18 -22.94
N GLN A 201 -0.61 -1.04 -22.84
CA GLN A 201 0.78 -0.72 -23.10
C GLN A 201 1.47 -1.87 -23.84
N LEU A 202 2.22 -1.50 -24.87
CA LEU A 202 3.20 -2.36 -25.51
C LEU A 202 4.59 -1.75 -25.32
N GLU A 203 5.49 -2.51 -24.77
CA GLU A 203 6.86 -2.12 -24.48
C GLU A 203 7.83 -3.03 -25.24
N PHE A 204 8.69 -2.44 -26.04
CA PHE A 204 9.85 -3.11 -26.66
C PHE A 204 11.05 -2.93 -25.74
N VAL A 205 11.55 -4.03 -25.18
CA VAL A 205 12.56 -4.02 -24.14
C VAL A 205 13.83 -3.29 -24.60
N GLY A 206 14.19 -2.22 -23.89
CA GLY A 206 15.37 -1.40 -24.21
C GLY A 206 15.21 -0.45 -25.41
N PHE A 207 14.01 -0.31 -25.97
CA PHE A 207 13.82 0.50 -27.17
C PHE A 207 12.72 1.56 -27.03
N SER A 208 11.47 1.19 -26.85
CA SER A 208 10.36 2.15 -26.80
C SER A 208 9.12 1.58 -26.08
N ARG A 209 8.23 2.49 -25.69
CA ARG A 209 6.90 2.18 -25.14
C ARG A 209 5.82 2.88 -25.96
N VAL A 210 4.72 2.18 -26.20
CA VAL A 210 3.55 2.69 -26.90
C VAL A 210 2.31 2.43 -26.06
N GLY A 211 1.43 3.42 -25.94
CA GLY A 211 0.17 3.35 -25.19
C GLY A 211 0.21 4.11 -23.86
N ALA A 212 -0.76 3.83 -23.00
CA ALA A 212 -0.83 4.38 -21.65
C ALA A 212 0.29 3.86 -20.76
N ASN A 213 0.51 4.47 -19.58
CA ASN A 213 1.48 3.99 -18.60
C ASN A 213 0.77 3.34 -17.40
N PRO A 214 0.37 2.06 -17.47
CA PRO A 214 -0.26 1.36 -16.35
C PRO A 214 0.70 1.04 -15.21
N LEU A 215 2.01 1.13 -15.41
CA LEU A 215 3.02 0.77 -14.41
C LEU A 215 2.93 1.60 -13.14
N GLU A 216 2.68 2.89 -13.28
CA GLU A 216 2.47 3.79 -12.14
C GLU A 216 1.22 3.38 -11.35
N THR A 217 0.12 3.10 -12.05
CA THR A 217 -1.11 2.62 -11.44
C THR A 217 -0.86 1.30 -10.68
N LEU A 218 -0.18 0.33 -11.29
CA LEU A 218 0.11 -0.95 -10.66
C LEU A 218 1.03 -0.81 -9.45
N SER A 219 2.12 -0.04 -9.57
CA SER A 219 3.09 0.14 -8.48
C SER A 219 2.50 0.88 -7.28
N ASN A 220 1.60 1.83 -7.51
CA ASN A 220 0.93 2.58 -6.46
C ASN A 220 -0.16 1.76 -5.75
N ASN A 221 -0.76 0.80 -6.44
CA ASN A 221 -1.87 0.01 -5.94
C ASN A 221 -1.47 -1.35 -5.35
N ILE A 222 -0.38 -1.96 -5.81
CA ILE A 222 0.03 -3.30 -5.40
C ILE A 222 1.29 -3.23 -4.53
N PRO A 223 1.20 -3.52 -3.22
CA PRO A 223 2.37 -3.58 -2.34
C PRO A 223 3.40 -4.59 -2.85
N ARG A 224 4.67 -4.18 -2.92
CA ARG A 224 5.77 -5.00 -3.43
C ARG A 224 5.63 -5.43 -4.90
N TYR A 225 4.89 -4.68 -5.70
CA TYR A 225 4.89 -4.88 -7.14
C TYR A 225 6.31 -4.80 -7.70
N GLN A 226 6.68 -5.77 -8.53
CA GLN A 226 7.99 -5.82 -9.18
C GLN A 226 7.83 -5.59 -10.69
N TYR A 227 8.58 -4.64 -11.21
CA TYR A 227 8.62 -4.39 -12.65
C TYR A 227 9.25 -5.60 -13.37
N LEU A 228 8.56 -6.15 -14.35
CA LEU A 228 9.05 -7.29 -15.14
C LEU A 228 10.29 -6.94 -15.95
N ARG A 229 10.35 -5.70 -16.44
CA ARG A 229 11.53 -5.15 -17.11
C ARG A 229 11.81 -3.77 -16.53
N GLN A 230 13.02 -3.59 -16.05
CA GLN A 230 13.48 -2.32 -15.55
C GLN A 230 14.33 -1.67 -16.65
N GLU A 231 14.01 -0.42 -17.00
CA GLU A 231 14.93 0.35 -17.82
C GLU A 231 16.25 0.49 -17.07
N VAL A 232 17.31 -0.08 -17.63
CA VAL A 232 18.66 0.31 -17.25
C VAL A 232 18.88 1.67 -17.91
N ASN A 233 18.55 2.75 -17.21
CA ASN A 233 19.02 4.07 -17.62
C ASN A 233 20.54 3.99 -17.56
N PRO A 234 21.25 4.03 -18.69
CA PRO A 234 22.70 4.15 -18.64
C PRO A 234 23.01 5.41 -17.83
N PRO A 235 23.99 5.37 -16.90
CA PRO A 235 24.35 6.54 -16.13
C PRO A 235 24.60 7.68 -17.13
N SER A 236 23.98 8.83 -16.90
CA SER A 236 24.13 9.98 -17.80
C SER A 236 25.61 10.26 -17.93
N ARG A 237 26.11 10.39 -19.17
CA ARG A 237 27.53 10.68 -19.45
C ARG A 237 28.02 11.97 -18.79
N PHE A 238 27.12 12.76 -18.23
CA PHE A 238 27.38 14.04 -17.56
C PHE A 238 27.52 13.92 -16.01
N GLN A 239 27.34 12.74 -15.41
CA GLN A 239 27.54 12.55 -13.97
C GLN A 239 29.01 12.38 -13.55
N ASN A 240 29.94 12.35 -14.48
CA ASN A 240 31.39 12.17 -14.22
C ASN A 240 32.20 13.46 -14.38
N TYR A 241 31.60 14.63 -14.28
CA TYR A 241 32.29 15.94 -14.43
C TYR A 241 32.18 16.79 -13.16
N ASP A 242 32.22 16.16 -11.97
CA ASP A 242 32.47 16.87 -10.71
C ASP A 242 33.73 16.36 -10.03
#